data_a69840b604a96f21ee16235f3525c11c
#
_entry.id   a69840b604a96f21ee16235f3525c11c
#
_cell.length_a   1.000
_cell.length_b   1.000
_cell.length_c   1.000
_cell.angle_alpha   90.00
_cell.angle_beta   90.00
_cell.angle_gamma   90.00
#
_symmetry.space_group_name_H-M   'P 1'
#
loop_
_entity.id
_entity.type
_entity.pdbx_description
1 polymer ?
#
loop_
_entity_poly.entity_id
_entity_poly.type
_entity_poly.pdbx_seq_one_letter_code
_entity_poly.pdbx_strand_id
1 'polypeptide(L)'
;MASGRLTSRALARAYLDRIEALDGRGPTLRSVIEANPDALALADALDAERAGGRVRGPLHGVPILIKDNVDTGDRMQTTAGSLALEGAPAPRDAFIVARLREAGAIPLAKTNLSEWANIRSTRSSSGWSARGGQTRNPYALDRNPCGSSSGSGAAVSAGLGAAAIGTETDGSIVCPSSSCGIVGLKPTLGLLSRTGIIPIAHSQDTAGPMTRSVRDAAILLGALAGSDREDAATASADARRAPDYTRFLDPRGLEGARIGVARKIAGFDARVDALMNDALAEMKRRGAVVVDPADIPHVGEYDDTELEVLLYELKAGLAAYLATRPGARVRTLADVIAFNEANREREMPYF
;
A
#
# COMPACT_ATOMS: atom_id res chain seq x y z
N MET A 1 -11.79 1.48 22.03
CA MET A 1 -11.15 0.47 22.87
C MET A 1 -10.76 1.00 24.26
N ALA A 2 -10.10 2.14 24.40
CA ALA A 2 -9.71 2.68 25.72
C ALA A 2 -10.88 2.82 26.73
N SER A 3 -12.08 3.12 26.26
CA SER A 3 -13.29 3.24 27.10
C SER A 3 -14.01 1.89 27.39
N GLY A 4 -13.47 0.76 26.94
CA GLY A 4 -14.09 -0.56 27.06
C GLY A 4 -15.31 -0.81 26.16
N ARG A 5 -15.80 0.19 25.41
CA ARG A 5 -17.00 0.07 24.56
C ARG A 5 -16.79 -0.76 23.29
N LEU A 6 -15.55 -1.02 22.90
CA LEU A 6 -15.17 -1.78 21.71
C LEU A 6 -13.95 -2.62 22.04
N THR A 7 -13.95 -3.89 21.65
CA THR A 7 -12.80 -4.79 21.75
C THR A 7 -12.10 -4.90 20.38
N SER A 8 -10.83 -5.32 20.38
CA SER A 8 -10.10 -5.63 19.15
C SER A 8 -10.80 -6.74 18.37
N ARG A 9 -11.30 -7.77 19.07
CA ARG A 9 -12.07 -8.86 18.46
C ARG A 9 -13.33 -8.37 17.76
N ALA A 10 -14.13 -7.51 18.45
CA ALA A 10 -15.35 -6.98 17.86
C ALA A 10 -15.07 -6.13 16.61
N LEU A 11 -13.99 -5.33 16.64
CA LEU A 11 -13.57 -4.53 15.51
C LEU A 11 -13.09 -5.39 14.34
N ALA A 12 -12.22 -6.38 14.59
CA ALA A 12 -11.74 -7.30 13.56
C ALA A 12 -12.89 -8.09 12.93
N ARG A 13 -13.84 -8.60 13.75
CA ARG A 13 -15.04 -9.29 13.26
C ARG A 13 -15.87 -8.38 12.36
N ALA A 14 -16.14 -7.17 12.77
CA ALA A 14 -16.94 -6.21 11.99
C ALA A 14 -16.30 -5.94 10.61
N TYR A 15 -14.96 -5.84 10.52
CA TYR A 15 -14.30 -5.69 9.24
C TYR A 15 -14.35 -6.97 8.40
N LEU A 16 -14.17 -8.16 8.98
CA LEU A 16 -14.28 -9.42 8.26
C LEU A 16 -15.69 -9.62 7.69
N ASP A 17 -16.73 -9.30 8.46
CA ASP A 17 -18.13 -9.38 8.03
C ASP A 17 -18.39 -8.39 6.87
N ARG A 18 -17.80 -7.20 6.91
CA ARG A 18 -17.88 -6.21 5.82
C ARG A 18 -17.12 -6.67 4.56
N ILE A 19 -15.96 -7.29 4.72
CA ILE A 19 -15.21 -7.90 3.60
C ILE A 19 -16.10 -8.94 2.92
N GLU A 20 -16.70 -9.85 3.68
CA GLU A 20 -17.61 -10.85 3.11
C GLU A 20 -18.81 -10.19 2.38
N ALA A 21 -19.42 -9.18 2.98
CA ALA A 21 -20.64 -8.56 2.46
C ALA A 21 -20.41 -7.68 1.22
N LEU A 22 -19.30 -6.93 1.15
CA LEU A 22 -19.07 -5.92 0.13
C LEU A 22 -18.00 -6.32 -0.90
N ASP A 23 -17.02 -7.12 -0.48
CA ASP A 23 -15.89 -7.51 -1.32
C ASP A 23 -16.11 -8.86 -1.99
N GLY A 24 -16.53 -9.87 -1.23
CA GLY A 24 -16.84 -11.21 -1.74
C GLY A 24 -18.24 -11.35 -2.31
N ARG A 25 -19.22 -10.59 -1.77
CA ARG A 25 -20.62 -10.56 -2.22
C ARG A 25 -21.04 -9.12 -2.52
N GLY A 26 -22.33 -8.87 -2.79
CA GLY A 26 -22.86 -7.53 -3.08
C GLY A 26 -22.13 -6.85 -4.22
N PRO A 27 -21.50 -5.67 -4.02
CA PRO A 27 -20.76 -4.96 -5.07
C PRO A 27 -19.59 -5.74 -5.65
N THR A 28 -19.08 -6.75 -4.94
CA THR A 28 -17.94 -7.58 -5.35
C THR A 28 -16.73 -6.73 -5.73
N LEU A 29 -16.23 -5.94 -4.78
CA LEU A 29 -15.12 -5.01 -5.01
C LEU A 29 -13.82 -5.73 -5.38
N ARG A 30 -13.63 -6.97 -4.92
CA ARG A 30 -12.42 -7.78 -5.15
C ARG A 30 -11.15 -7.02 -4.74
N SER A 31 -11.24 -6.31 -3.64
CA SER A 31 -10.13 -5.56 -3.06
C SER A 31 -9.27 -6.38 -2.09
N VAL A 32 -9.82 -7.51 -1.61
CA VAL A 32 -9.16 -8.46 -0.71
C VAL A 32 -8.99 -9.79 -1.42
N ILE A 33 -7.75 -10.32 -1.40
CA ILE A 33 -7.45 -11.65 -1.98
C ILE A 33 -7.66 -12.75 -0.93
N GLU A 34 -7.23 -12.48 0.32
CA GLU A 34 -7.18 -13.49 1.37
C GLU A 34 -7.33 -12.85 2.74
N ALA A 35 -8.30 -13.33 3.54
CA ALA A 35 -8.44 -12.92 4.93
C ALA A 35 -7.50 -13.73 5.84
N ASN A 36 -6.95 -13.09 6.88
CA ASN A 36 -6.11 -13.77 7.84
C ASN A 36 -6.95 -14.72 8.71
N PRO A 37 -6.72 -16.04 8.61
CA PRO A 37 -7.47 -17.00 9.39
C PRO A 37 -7.22 -16.88 10.91
N ASP A 38 -6.13 -16.23 11.32
CA ASP A 38 -5.75 -16.03 12.72
C ASP A 38 -6.15 -14.65 13.27
N ALA A 39 -6.79 -13.78 12.46
CA ALA A 39 -7.08 -12.40 12.84
C ALA A 39 -7.85 -12.27 14.18
N LEU A 40 -8.84 -13.14 14.40
CA LEU A 40 -9.63 -13.12 15.64
C LEU A 40 -8.86 -13.63 16.86
N ALA A 41 -8.00 -14.62 16.69
CA ALA A 41 -7.15 -15.11 17.78
C ALA A 41 -6.10 -14.06 18.18
N LEU A 42 -5.53 -13.36 17.18
CA LEU A 42 -4.64 -12.22 17.43
C LEU A 42 -5.36 -11.09 18.16
N ALA A 43 -6.61 -10.80 17.78
CA ALA A 43 -7.42 -9.81 18.44
C ALA A 43 -7.73 -10.17 19.90
N ASP A 44 -8.06 -11.43 20.19
CA ASP A 44 -8.27 -11.92 21.56
C ASP A 44 -7.03 -11.76 22.43
N ALA A 45 -5.86 -12.10 21.90
CA ALA A 45 -4.60 -11.95 22.61
C ALA A 45 -4.30 -10.47 22.96
N LEU A 46 -4.57 -9.54 22.03
CA LEU A 46 -4.39 -8.12 22.26
C LEU A 46 -5.44 -7.53 23.22
N ASP A 47 -6.68 -8.04 23.20
CA ASP A 47 -7.69 -7.67 24.20
C ASP A 47 -7.28 -8.16 25.60
N ALA A 48 -6.69 -9.35 25.71
CA ALA A 48 -6.17 -9.87 26.98
C ALA A 48 -4.98 -9.05 27.49
N GLU A 49 -4.03 -8.64 26.60
CA GLU A 49 -2.95 -7.72 26.97
C GLU A 49 -3.50 -6.40 27.52
N ARG A 50 -4.50 -5.82 26.86
CA ARG A 50 -5.15 -4.59 27.29
C ARG A 50 -5.83 -4.75 28.63
N ALA A 51 -6.53 -5.84 28.86
CA ALA A 51 -7.17 -6.15 30.15
C ALA A 51 -6.15 -6.30 31.28
N GLY A 52 -4.96 -6.80 30.97
CA GLY A 52 -3.78 -6.86 31.85
C GLY A 52 -3.02 -5.52 32.00
N GLY A 53 -3.55 -4.40 31.47
CA GLY A 53 -2.96 -3.07 31.58
C GLY A 53 -1.86 -2.77 30.56
N ARG A 54 -1.57 -3.67 29.60
CA ARG A 54 -0.57 -3.48 28.56
C ARG A 54 -1.17 -2.96 27.26
N VAL A 55 -0.84 -1.73 26.87
CA VAL A 55 -1.19 -1.13 25.59
C VAL A 55 0.08 -0.73 24.86
N ARG A 56 0.34 -1.31 23.69
CA ARG A 56 1.60 -1.12 22.95
C ARG A 56 1.68 0.23 22.23
N GLY A 57 0.56 0.94 22.07
CA GLY A 57 0.48 2.23 21.39
C GLY A 57 -0.84 2.45 20.67
N PRO A 58 -0.92 3.46 19.79
CA PRO A 58 -2.17 3.84 19.12
C PRO A 58 -2.71 2.76 18.16
N LEU A 59 -1.85 1.86 17.68
CA LEU A 59 -2.25 0.75 16.78
C LEU A 59 -2.62 -0.53 17.52
N HIS A 60 -2.54 -0.57 18.84
CA HIS A 60 -2.84 -1.78 19.62
C HIS A 60 -4.27 -2.26 19.43
N GLY A 61 -4.41 -3.43 18.80
CA GLY A 61 -5.69 -4.07 18.46
C GLY A 61 -6.37 -3.49 17.20
N VAL A 62 -5.66 -2.69 16.41
CA VAL A 62 -6.21 -2.09 15.18
C VAL A 62 -5.95 -3.00 13.97
N PRO A 63 -7.03 -3.42 13.24
CA PRO A 63 -6.87 -4.24 12.03
C PRO A 63 -6.35 -3.43 10.84
N ILE A 64 -5.24 -3.89 10.25
CA ILE A 64 -4.55 -3.28 9.11
C ILE A 64 -4.52 -4.26 7.94
N LEU A 65 -4.82 -3.75 6.75
CA LEU A 65 -4.74 -4.50 5.50
C LEU A 65 -3.32 -4.42 4.91
N ILE A 66 -2.87 -5.50 4.28
CA ILE A 66 -1.50 -5.61 3.76
C ILE A 66 -1.55 -5.95 2.27
N LYS A 67 -0.91 -5.15 1.43
CA LYS A 67 -0.81 -5.45 -0.02
C LYS A 67 -0.15 -6.81 -0.25
N ASP A 68 -0.62 -7.57 -1.21
CA ASP A 68 -0.19 -8.97 -1.44
C ASP A 68 1.24 -9.14 -1.98
N ASN A 69 1.99 -8.07 -2.12
CA ASN A 69 3.44 -8.12 -2.38
C ASN A 69 4.31 -7.86 -1.13
N VAL A 70 3.72 -7.76 0.06
CA VAL A 70 4.42 -7.56 1.34
C VAL A 70 4.31 -8.83 2.17
N ASP A 71 5.43 -9.41 2.56
CA ASP A 71 5.49 -10.67 3.29
C ASP A 71 4.82 -10.61 4.66
N THR A 72 4.04 -11.64 4.95
CA THR A 72 3.52 -11.93 6.28
C THR A 72 3.92 -13.36 6.66
N GLY A 73 4.65 -13.52 7.76
CA GLY A 73 5.11 -14.82 8.29
C GLY A 73 4.01 -15.53 9.06
N ASP A 74 2.83 -15.63 8.45
CA ASP A 74 1.64 -16.29 8.97
C ASP A 74 1.04 -17.24 7.92
N ARG A 75 -0.23 -17.63 8.08
CA ARG A 75 -0.87 -18.55 7.15
C ARG A 75 -1.34 -17.91 5.82
N MET A 76 -1.30 -16.57 5.73
CA MET A 76 -1.60 -15.88 4.47
C MET A 76 -0.44 -16.02 3.49
N GLN A 77 -0.76 -15.97 2.22
CA GLN A 77 0.23 -16.01 1.16
C GLN A 77 0.68 -14.60 0.74
N THR A 78 1.85 -14.51 0.12
CA THR A 78 2.36 -13.30 -0.55
C THR A 78 2.72 -13.70 -1.97
N THR A 79 1.98 -13.20 -2.94
CA THR A 79 2.04 -13.70 -4.32
C THR A 79 2.20 -12.64 -5.39
N ALA A 80 2.18 -11.34 -5.02
CA ALA A 80 2.04 -10.25 -5.99
C ALA A 80 0.83 -10.45 -6.94
N GLY A 81 -0.21 -11.18 -6.49
CA GLY A 81 -1.41 -11.50 -7.25
C GLY A 81 -1.24 -12.63 -8.27
N SER A 82 -0.04 -13.17 -8.47
CA SER A 82 0.25 -14.22 -9.45
C SER A 82 0.10 -15.62 -8.85
N LEU A 83 -0.38 -16.54 -9.67
CA LEU A 83 -0.46 -17.96 -9.36
C LEU A 83 0.92 -18.63 -9.30
N ALA A 84 1.95 -18.02 -9.87
CA ALA A 84 3.32 -18.52 -9.84
C ALA A 84 3.89 -18.67 -8.42
N LEU A 85 3.41 -17.85 -7.47
CA LEU A 85 3.83 -17.89 -6.07
C LEU A 85 2.78 -18.51 -5.14
N GLU A 86 1.66 -18.98 -5.66
CA GLU A 86 0.63 -19.64 -4.89
C GLU A 86 1.13 -20.98 -4.29
N GLY A 87 0.78 -21.24 -3.03
CA GLY A 87 1.23 -22.43 -2.29
C GLY A 87 2.61 -22.30 -1.66
N ALA A 88 3.24 -21.12 -1.72
CA ALA A 88 4.55 -20.85 -1.12
C ALA A 88 4.46 -19.65 -0.15
N PRO A 89 3.93 -19.81 1.07
CA PRO A 89 3.84 -18.73 2.06
C PRO A 89 5.23 -18.16 2.40
N ALA A 90 5.27 -16.89 2.80
CA ALA A 90 6.50 -16.25 3.21
C ALA A 90 7.04 -16.89 4.51
N PRO A 91 8.34 -17.15 4.61
CA PRO A 91 8.90 -17.81 5.81
C PRO A 91 8.96 -16.88 7.03
N ARG A 92 8.86 -15.57 6.82
CA ARG A 92 8.89 -14.56 7.88
C ARG A 92 8.14 -13.29 7.45
N ASP A 93 7.83 -12.44 8.42
CA ASP A 93 7.29 -11.10 8.16
C ASP A 93 8.30 -10.24 7.39
N ALA A 94 7.79 -9.37 6.52
CA ALA A 94 8.52 -8.18 6.10
C ALA A 94 8.86 -7.32 7.33
N PHE A 95 9.95 -6.58 7.28
CA PHE A 95 10.37 -5.72 8.40
C PHE A 95 9.23 -4.80 8.86
N ILE A 96 8.52 -4.17 7.94
CA ILE A 96 7.40 -3.28 8.27
C ILE A 96 6.21 -4.02 8.90
N VAL A 97 5.99 -5.30 8.57
CA VAL A 97 4.93 -6.12 9.18
C VAL A 97 5.31 -6.53 10.60
N ALA A 98 6.59 -6.89 10.82
CA ALA A 98 7.10 -7.13 12.18
C ALA A 98 6.90 -5.88 13.06
N ARG A 99 7.23 -4.68 12.55
CA ARG A 99 6.98 -3.40 13.23
C ARG A 99 5.51 -3.16 13.54
N LEU A 100 4.60 -3.50 12.62
CA LEU A 100 3.15 -3.43 12.88
C LEU A 100 2.73 -4.35 14.03
N ARG A 101 3.22 -5.59 14.04
CA ARG A 101 2.91 -6.55 15.12
C ARG A 101 3.50 -6.08 16.47
N GLU A 102 4.71 -5.52 16.47
CA GLU A 102 5.29 -4.90 17.67
C GLU A 102 4.42 -3.76 18.20
N ALA A 103 3.86 -2.92 17.33
CA ALA A 103 2.92 -1.86 17.69
C ALA A 103 1.53 -2.38 18.10
N GLY A 104 1.29 -3.70 18.01
CA GLY A 104 0.04 -4.35 18.35
C GLY A 104 -1.04 -4.24 17.27
N ALA A 105 -0.69 -3.94 16.03
CA ALA A 105 -1.63 -4.01 14.92
C ALA A 105 -1.94 -5.46 14.55
N ILE A 106 -3.13 -5.68 13.98
CA ILE A 106 -3.59 -7.00 13.51
C ILE A 106 -3.50 -7.00 11.98
N PRO A 107 -2.59 -7.77 11.35
CA PRO A 107 -2.68 -8.05 9.92
C PRO A 107 -3.99 -8.76 9.63
N LEU A 108 -4.95 -8.02 9.02
CA LEU A 108 -6.33 -8.50 8.88
C LEU A 108 -6.52 -9.35 7.61
N ALA A 109 -5.91 -8.92 6.51
CA ALA A 109 -6.10 -9.53 5.20
C ALA A 109 -5.03 -9.07 4.21
N LYS A 110 -4.83 -9.85 3.13
CA LYS A 110 -4.07 -9.45 1.95
C LYS A 110 -4.97 -8.71 0.97
N THR A 111 -4.53 -7.55 0.50
CA THR A 111 -5.26 -6.78 -0.50
C THR A 111 -4.78 -7.10 -1.91
N ASN A 112 -5.73 -7.09 -2.84
CA ASN A 112 -5.46 -7.23 -4.27
C ASN A 112 -4.59 -6.08 -4.79
N LEU A 113 -3.97 -6.31 -5.93
CA LEU A 113 -3.09 -5.35 -6.57
C LEU A 113 -3.12 -5.57 -8.09
N SER A 114 -2.60 -4.60 -8.84
CA SER A 114 -2.23 -4.90 -10.23
C SER A 114 -1.10 -5.92 -10.18
N GLU A 115 -1.26 -7.03 -10.85
CA GLU A 115 -0.35 -8.17 -10.77
C GLU A 115 1.11 -7.77 -11.04
N TRP A 116 2.05 -8.29 -10.22
CA TRP A 116 3.46 -7.89 -10.21
C TRP A 116 3.66 -6.38 -10.11
N ALA A 117 2.75 -5.70 -9.40
CA ALA A 117 2.77 -4.25 -9.20
C ALA A 117 2.80 -3.42 -10.52
N ASN A 118 2.13 -3.91 -11.57
CA ASN A 118 2.05 -3.34 -12.94
C ASN A 118 3.28 -3.53 -13.83
N ILE A 119 4.44 -3.93 -13.33
CA ILE A 119 5.67 -3.99 -14.12
C ILE A 119 5.64 -5.07 -15.21
N ARG A 120 4.71 -6.02 -15.15
CA ARG A 120 4.66 -7.16 -16.07
C ARG A 120 4.35 -6.77 -17.53
N SER A 121 3.78 -5.59 -17.79
CA SER A 121 3.40 -5.14 -19.12
C SER A 121 3.25 -3.63 -19.16
N THR A 122 3.64 -3.01 -20.28
CA THR A 122 3.33 -1.60 -20.59
C THR A 122 1.84 -1.35 -20.88
N ARG A 123 1.03 -2.40 -20.98
CA ARG A 123 -0.44 -2.37 -21.16
C ARG A 123 -1.16 -3.04 -20.00
N SER A 124 -0.60 -3.00 -18.83
CA SER A 124 -1.15 -3.63 -17.63
C SER A 124 -2.53 -3.07 -17.26
N SER A 125 -3.47 -3.96 -16.91
CA SER A 125 -4.78 -3.55 -16.39
C SER A 125 -4.65 -3.27 -14.88
N SER A 126 -4.78 -2.00 -14.49
CA SER A 126 -4.70 -1.62 -13.07
C SER A 126 -5.81 -2.29 -12.25
N GLY A 127 -5.39 -2.94 -11.17
CA GLY A 127 -6.27 -3.61 -10.22
C GLY A 127 -6.65 -5.04 -10.57
N TRP A 128 -6.15 -5.58 -11.69
CA TRP A 128 -6.33 -6.99 -12.02
C TRP A 128 -5.14 -7.83 -11.54
N SER A 129 -5.44 -9.01 -11.03
CA SER A 129 -4.48 -10.09 -10.81
C SER A 129 -5.11 -11.44 -11.08
N ALA A 130 -4.30 -12.44 -11.47
CA ALA A 130 -4.79 -13.79 -11.74
C ALA A 130 -5.42 -14.43 -10.50
N ARG A 131 -4.90 -14.12 -9.31
CA ARG A 131 -5.37 -14.64 -8.04
C ARG A 131 -6.62 -13.91 -7.53
N GLY A 132 -6.69 -12.57 -7.67
CA GLY A 132 -7.74 -11.73 -7.09
C GLY A 132 -8.81 -11.28 -8.09
N GLY A 133 -8.58 -11.41 -9.40
CA GLY A 133 -9.44 -10.82 -10.43
C GLY A 133 -9.34 -9.29 -10.45
N GLN A 134 -10.33 -8.62 -11.05
CA GLN A 134 -10.36 -7.16 -11.20
C GLN A 134 -10.93 -6.47 -9.96
N THR A 135 -10.12 -5.69 -9.28
CA THR A 135 -10.57 -4.76 -8.23
C THR A 135 -11.37 -3.61 -8.86
N ARG A 136 -12.49 -3.28 -8.24
CA ARG A 136 -13.41 -2.21 -8.68
C ARG A 136 -13.25 -0.97 -7.82
N ASN A 137 -13.45 0.19 -8.42
CA ASN A 137 -13.52 1.45 -7.67
C ASN A 137 -14.82 1.51 -6.84
N PRO A 138 -14.77 1.77 -5.52
CA PRO A 138 -15.97 1.79 -4.67
C PRO A 138 -17.00 2.85 -5.03
N TYR A 139 -16.58 3.93 -5.68
CA TYR A 139 -17.48 5.02 -6.12
C TYR A 139 -18.09 4.78 -7.51
N ALA A 140 -17.41 3.94 -8.34
CA ALA A 140 -17.83 3.67 -9.71
C ALA A 140 -17.44 2.22 -10.07
N LEU A 141 -18.35 1.29 -9.86
CA LEU A 141 -18.08 -0.17 -9.95
C LEU A 141 -17.70 -0.64 -11.35
N ASP A 142 -17.92 0.16 -12.38
CA ASP A 142 -17.51 -0.05 -13.77
C ASP A 142 -16.11 0.52 -14.09
N ARG A 143 -15.41 1.07 -13.09
CA ARG A 143 -14.08 1.66 -13.22
C ARG A 143 -13.06 0.91 -12.37
N ASN A 144 -11.80 0.89 -12.84
CA ASN A 144 -10.70 0.43 -12.02
C ASN A 144 -10.28 1.52 -11.00
N PRO A 145 -9.68 1.15 -9.86
CA PRO A 145 -9.28 2.09 -8.81
C PRO A 145 -7.89 2.69 -9.02
N CYS A 146 -7.30 2.61 -10.22
CA CYS A 146 -5.86 2.77 -10.44
C CYS A 146 -5.05 1.69 -9.68
N GLY A 147 -3.74 1.76 -9.68
CA GLY A 147 -2.86 0.78 -9.04
C GLY A 147 -1.41 1.27 -8.92
N SER A 148 -0.56 0.41 -8.49
CA SER A 148 -0.75 -1.04 -8.26
C SER A 148 -1.36 -1.40 -6.90
N SER A 149 -1.40 -0.53 -5.88
CA SER A 149 -2.04 -0.81 -4.58
C SER A 149 -3.57 -0.68 -4.63
N SER A 150 -4.17 -1.25 -5.67
CA SER A 150 -5.58 -1.11 -6.04
C SER A 150 -6.53 -1.57 -4.93
N GLY A 151 -6.30 -2.77 -4.41
CA GLY A 151 -7.12 -3.33 -3.34
C GLY A 151 -6.94 -2.59 -2.03
N SER A 152 -5.72 -2.12 -1.70
CA SER A 152 -5.47 -1.30 -0.51
C SER A 152 -6.28 0.00 -0.55
N GLY A 153 -6.29 0.69 -1.73
CA GLY A 153 -7.07 1.91 -1.94
C GLY A 153 -8.57 1.66 -1.83
N ALA A 154 -9.08 0.69 -2.58
CA ALA A 154 -10.50 0.36 -2.62
C ALA A 154 -11.02 -0.13 -1.27
N ALA A 155 -10.29 -1.01 -0.58
CA ALA A 155 -10.69 -1.56 0.71
C ALA A 155 -10.77 -0.49 1.82
N VAL A 156 -9.77 0.41 1.91
CA VAL A 156 -9.79 1.51 2.88
C VAL A 156 -10.93 2.48 2.60
N SER A 157 -11.14 2.83 1.32
CA SER A 157 -12.24 3.70 0.89
C SER A 157 -13.61 3.10 1.25
N ALA A 158 -13.80 1.79 1.02
CA ALA A 158 -15.04 1.09 1.36
C ALA A 158 -15.17 0.75 2.87
N GLY A 159 -14.21 1.10 3.70
CA GLY A 159 -14.24 0.80 5.14
C GLY A 159 -14.13 -0.68 5.46
N LEU A 160 -13.28 -1.43 4.74
CA LEU A 160 -13.01 -2.86 4.97
C LEU A 160 -11.82 -3.10 5.92
N GLY A 161 -11.15 -2.06 6.32
CA GLY A 161 -10.06 -2.03 7.30
C GLY A 161 -9.88 -0.63 7.88
N ALA A 162 -9.14 -0.51 8.97
CA ALA A 162 -8.86 0.79 9.57
C ALA A 162 -7.91 1.60 8.68
N ALA A 163 -6.92 0.94 8.12
CA ALA A 163 -5.91 1.46 7.20
C ALA A 163 -5.34 0.30 6.37
N ALA A 164 -4.53 0.63 5.37
CA ALA A 164 -3.78 -0.36 4.60
C ALA A 164 -2.32 0.06 4.40
N ILE A 165 -1.48 -0.94 4.11
CA ILE A 165 -0.15 -0.76 3.56
C ILE A 165 -0.22 -0.92 2.04
N GLY A 166 0.29 0.06 1.33
CA GLY A 166 0.59 -0.02 -0.09
C GLY A 166 2.10 -0.06 -0.35
N THR A 167 2.48 -0.26 -1.60
CA THR A 167 3.85 -0.09 -2.08
C THR A 167 3.85 0.78 -3.33
N GLU A 168 4.92 1.53 -3.52
CA GLU A 168 5.08 2.40 -4.68
C GLU A 168 6.51 2.37 -5.19
N THR A 169 6.63 2.25 -6.49
CA THR A 169 7.84 2.52 -7.27
C THR A 169 7.62 3.84 -8.00
N ASP A 170 6.51 3.90 -8.76
CA ASP A 170 6.04 5.09 -9.46
C ASP A 170 4.49 5.14 -9.40
N GLY A 171 3.92 6.05 -8.60
CA GLY A 171 2.48 6.29 -8.49
C GLY A 171 1.64 5.26 -7.74
N SER A 172 2.18 4.11 -7.35
CA SER A 172 1.37 2.94 -6.92
C SER A 172 0.72 3.03 -5.53
N ILE A 173 0.97 4.07 -4.74
CA ILE A 173 0.23 4.46 -3.54
C ILE A 173 -0.67 5.66 -3.85
N VAL A 174 -0.07 6.70 -4.47
CA VAL A 174 -0.74 7.99 -4.63
C VAL A 174 -1.86 7.93 -5.66
N CYS A 175 -1.69 7.18 -6.77
CA CYS A 175 -2.72 7.03 -7.79
C CYS A 175 -3.98 6.32 -7.26
N PRO A 176 -3.92 5.09 -6.69
CA PRO A 176 -5.11 4.46 -6.15
C PRO A 176 -5.70 5.21 -4.95
N SER A 177 -4.90 5.95 -4.19
CA SER A 177 -5.41 6.80 -3.12
C SER A 177 -6.24 7.96 -3.66
N SER A 178 -5.74 8.64 -4.69
CA SER A 178 -6.47 9.71 -5.39
C SER A 178 -7.77 9.19 -6.00
N SER A 179 -7.69 8.08 -6.76
CA SER A 179 -8.86 7.50 -7.43
C SER A 179 -9.93 6.96 -6.48
N CYS A 180 -9.55 6.58 -5.25
CA CYS A 180 -10.45 6.07 -4.22
C CYS A 180 -10.80 7.10 -3.14
N GLY A 181 -10.36 8.36 -3.26
CA GLY A 181 -10.69 9.44 -2.33
C GLY A 181 -10.17 9.24 -0.91
N ILE A 182 -8.96 8.71 -0.77
CA ILE A 182 -8.30 8.49 0.52
C ILE A 182 -6.93 9.22 0.57
N VAL A 183 -6.29 9.18 1.72
CA VAL A 183 -4.92 9.70 1.92
C VAL A 183 -3.91 8.61 1.64
N GLY A 184 -3.07 8.80 0.63
CA GLY A 184 -1.89 7.98 0.37
C GLY A 184 -0.62 8.76 0.65
N LEU A 185 0.30 8.14 1.37
CA LEU A 185 1.59 8.75 1.67
C LEU A 185 2.72 7.87 1.12
N LYS A 186 3.42 8.38 0.11
CA LYS A 186 4.70 7.83 -0.33
C LYS A 186 5.82 8.50 0.47
N PRO A 187 6.45 7.81 1.42
CA PRO A 187 7.54 8.40 2.20
C PRO A 187 8.80 8.54 1.35
N THR A 188 9.75 9.31 1.86
CA THR A 188 11.10 9.38 1.31
C THR A 188 11.74 8.00 1.32
N LEU A 189 12.41 7.65 0.23
CA LEU A 189 13.15 6.39 0.11
C LEU A 189 14.13 6.22 1.29
N GLY A 190 14.18 4.99 1.82
CA GLY A 190 15.02 4.64 2.95
C GLY A 190 14.46 5.03 4.33
N LEU A 191 13.26 5.64 4.41
CA LEU A 191 12.59 5.83 5.72
C LEU A 191 11.91 4.54 6.20
N LEU A 192 11.36 3.76 5.28
CA LEU A 192 10.78 2.43 5.51
C LEU A 192 11.63 1.36 4.82
N SER A 193 11.79 0.23 5.48
CA SER A 193 12.49 -0.93 4.91
C SER A 193 11.66 -1.62 3.84
N ARG A 194 12.37 -2.16 2.84
CA ARG A 194 11.84 -2.96 1.74
C ARG A 194 12.06 -4.46 1.94
N THR A 195 12.73 -4.86 3.02
CA THR A 195 12.97 -6.28 3.35
C THR A 195 11.65 -7.03 3.45
N GLY A 196 11.52 -8.12 2.67
CA GLY A 196 10.29 -8.91 2.60
C GLY A 196 9.20 -8.28 1.73
N ILE A 197 9.54 -7.34 0.84
CA ILE A 197 8.64 -6.82 -0.19
C ILE A 197 9.08 -7.35 -1.55
N ILE A 198 8.15 -7.91 -2.33
CA ILE A 198 8.43 -8.31 -3.71
C ILE A 198 8.79 -7.05 -4.50
N PRO A 199 10.02 -6.96 -5.07
CA PRO A 199 10.53 -5.73 -5.63
C PRO A 199 10.05 -5.46 -7.06
N ILE A 200 10.08 -4.19 -7.45
CA ILE A 200 10.27 -3.74 -8.83
C ILE A 200 11.69 -3.22 -8.96
N ALA A 201 12.03 -2.14 -8.24
CA ALA A 201 13.31 -1.46 -8.36
C ALA A 201 13.80 -0.95 -7.00
N HIS A 202 14.94 -1.44 -6.54
CA HIS A 202 15.50 -1.06 -5.25
C HIS A 202 15.89 0.43 -5.16
N SER A 203 16.08 1.09 -6.29
CA SER A 203 16.38 2.53 -6.34
C SER A 203 15.15 3.41 -6.12
N GLN A 204 13.92 2.87 -6.27
CA GLN A 204 12.68 3.65 -6.22
C GLN A 204 11.62 3.07 -5.26
N ASP A 205 11.64 1.76 -4.98
CA ASP A 205 10.62 1.10 -4.18
C ASP A 205 10.53 1.62 -2.74
N THR A 206 9.30 1.82 -2.28
CA THR A 206 8.97 2.06 -0.88
C THR A 206 7.60 1.48 -0.54
N ALA A 207 7.36 1.19 0.73
CA ALA A 207 6.02 1.00 1.26
C ALA A 207 5.47 2.32 1.80
N GLY A 208 4.17 2.39 2.05
CA GLY A 208 3.58 3.55 2.69
C GLY A 208 2.13 3.36 3.15
N PRO A 209 1.68 4.26 4.04
CA PRO A 209 0.32 4.28 4.56
C PRO A 209 -0.72 4.66 3.52
N MET A 210 -1.86 3.96 3.54
CA MET A 210 -3.09 4.31 2.83
C MET A 210 -4.24 4.35 3.83
N THR A 211 -4.84 5.52 4.05
CA THR A 211 -5.72 5.80 5.19
C THR A 211 -6.83 6.77 4.82
N ARG A 212 -7.85 6.91 5.70
CA ARG A 212 -8.93 7.90 5.50
C ARG A 212 -8.61 9.29 6.05
N SER A 213 -7.56 9.43 6.85
CA SER A 213 -7.16 10.73 7.41
C SER A 213 -5.64 10.90 7.42
N VAL A 214 -5.17 12.15 7.34
CA VAL A 214 -3.75 12.49 7.47
C VAL A 214 -3.20 12.07 8.85
N ARG A 215 -4.02 12.15 9.91
CA ARG A 215 -3.64 11.71 11.26
C ARG A 215 -3.33 10.22 11.29
N ASP A 216 -4.18 9.39 10.68
CA ASP A 216 -3.96 7.94 10.63
C ASP A 216 -2.71 7.60 9.82
N ALA A 217 -2.45 8.34 8.71
CA ALA A 217 -1.23 8.18 7.94
C ALA A 217 0.02 8.51 8.78
N ALA A 218 -0.03 9.58 9.56
CA ALA A 218 1.07 9.97 10.45
C ALA A 218 1.33 8.93 11.55
N ILE A 219 0.27 8.38 12.17
CA ILE A 219 0.38 7.31 13.18
C ILE A 219 1.01 6.06 12.55
N LEU A 220 0.50 5.65 11.40
CA LEU A 220 0.96 4.44 10.72
C LEU A 220 2.42 4.59 10.25
N LEU A 221 2.79 5.75 9.69
CA LEU A 221 4.17 6.06 9.31
C LEU A 221 5.13 5.92 10.50
N GLY A 222 4.74 6.45 11.67
CA GLY A 222 5.55 6.36 12.89
C GLY A 222 5.81 4.93 13.34
N ALA A 223 4.81 4.05 13.19
CA ALA A 223 4.97 2.64 13.53
C ALA A 223 5.90 1.90 12.54
N LEU A 224 5.87 2.26 11.26
CA LEU A 224 6.61 1.58 10.20
C LEU A 224 8.08 2.02 10.10
N ALA A 225 8.37 3.30 10.37
CA ALA A 225 9.68 3.91 10.14
C ALA A 225 10.76 3.36 11.07
N GLY A 226 11.95 3.11 10.50
CA GLY A 226 13.11 2.66 11.27
C GLY A 226 14.19 2.01 10.42
N SER A 227 15.40 1.93 10.98
CA SER A 227 16.53 1.30 10.31
C SER A 227 16.43 -0.23 10.35
N ASP A 228 16.78 -0.85 9.23
CA ASP A 228 16.83 -2.29 9.04
C ASP A 228 18.21 -2.67 8.51
N ARG A 229 18.88 -3.61 9.17
CA ARG A 229 20.23 -4.07 8.76
C ARG A 229 20.24 -4.82 7.43
N GLU A 230 19.09 -5.35 7.01
CA GLU A 230 18.95 -6.07 5.75
C GLU A 230 18.61 -5.13 4.57
N ASP A 231 18.27 -3.85 4.83
CA ASP A 231 18.04 -2.81 3.82
C ASP A 231 18.95 -1.61 4.06
N ALA A 232 20.08 -1.57 3.37
CA ALA A 232 21.10 -0.53 3.51
C ALA A 232 20.58 0.89 3.26
N ALA A 233 19.51 1.06 2.45
CA ALA A 233 18.90 2.38 2.22
C ALA A 233 18.34 2.99 3.51
N THR A 234 18.00 2.16 4.51
CA THR A 234 17.44 2.61 5.78
C THR A 234 18.49 2.97 6.85
N ALA A 235 19.78 2.89 6.54
CA ALA A 235 20.86 3.06 7.53
C ALA A 235 20.76 4.36 8.35
N SER A 236 20.18 5.42 7.77
CA SER A 236 19.97 6.71 8.45
C SER A 236 18.53 6.91 8.97
N ALA A 237 17.64 5.92 8.82
CA ALA A 237 16.22 6.09 9.15
C ALA A 237 15.99 6.44 10.62
N ASP A 238 16.67 5.76 11.56
CA ASP A 238 16.50 6.02 12.98
C ASP A 238 16.96 7.43 13.41
N ALA A 239 17.95 7.99 12.72
CA ALA A 239 18.41 9.36 12.98
C ALA A 239 17.48 10.42 12.36
N ARG A 240 16.71 10.06 11.34
CA ARG A 240 15.86 11.00 10.58
C ARG A 240 14.37 10.90 10.93
N ARG A 241 13.91 9.74 11.40
CA ARG A 241 12.50 9.56 11.75
C ARG A 241 12.10 10.43 12.94
N ALA A 242 10.85 10.91 12.90
CA ALA A 242 10.27 11.54 14.08
C ALA A 242 9.75 10.47 15.05
N PRO A 243 9.85 10.69 16.36
CA PRO A 243 9.26 9.79 17.37
C PRO A 243 7.73 9.70 17.23
N ASP A 244 7.11 10.82 16.84
CA ASP A 244 5.68 10.96 16.59
C ASP A 244 5.45 11.96 15.46
N TYR A 245 4.91 11.50 14.33
CA TYR A 245 4.60 12.36 13.18
C TYR A 245 3.32 13.17 13.39
N THR A 246 2.45 12.80 14.34
CA THR A 246 1.21 13.56 14.61
C THR A 246 1.47 14.95 15.19
N ARG A 247 2.65 15.17 15.77
CA ARG A 247 3.10 16.48 16.29
C ARG A 247 3.22 17.56 15.21
N PHE A 248 3.31 17.16 13.94
CA PHE A 248 3.41 18.08 12.81
C PHE A 248 2.05 18.46 12.22
N LEU A 249 0.96 17.93 12.76
CA LEU A 249 -0.40 18.22 12.30
C LEU A 249 -0.88 19.54 12.90
N ASP A 250 -0.50 20.65 12.25
CA ASP A 250 -0.91 22.00 12.63
C ASP A 250 -2.08 22.45 11.72
N PRO A 251 -3.28 22.78 12.27
CA PRO A 251 -4.38 23.35 11.51
C PRO A 251 -4.03 24.66 10.76
N ARG A 252 -2.99 25.35 11.20
CA ARG A 252 -2.47 26.60 10.59
C ARG A 252 -1.27 26.37 9.70
N GLY A 253 -0.92 25.13 9.39
CA GLY A 253 0.29 24.78 8.62
C GLY A 253 0.34 25.37 7.19
N LEU A 254 -0.76 25.95 6.71
CA LEU A 254 -0.81 26.69 5.44
C LEU A 254 -0.42 28.16 5.57
N GLU A 255 -0.43 28.76 6.77
CA GLU A 255 -0.07 30.16 6.98
C GLU A 255 1.40 30.41 6.59
N GLY A 256 1.61 31.21 5.54
CA GLY A 256 2.94 31.51 4.99
C GLY A 256 3.61 30.38 4.21
N ALA A 257 2.95 29.20 4.08
CA ALA A 257 3.48 28.10 3.28
C ALA A 257 3.57 28.49 1.80
N ARG A 258 4.69 28.19 1.15
CA ARG A 258 4.89 28.42 -0.29
C ARG A 258 4.51 27.16 -1.07
N ILE A 259 3.49 27.25 -1.92
CA ILE A 259 2.95 26.14 -2.71
C ILE A 259 3.20 26.42 -4.20
N GLY A 260 4.00 25.58 -4.84
CA GLY A 260 4.20 25.62 -6.30
C GLY A 260 3.13 24.80 -7.02
N VAL A 261 2.69 25.25 -8.18
CA VAL A 261 1.69 24.57 -9.02
C VAL A 261 2.33 24.18 -10.35
N ALA A 262 2.55 22.86 -10.55
CA ALA A 262 3.11 22.31 -11.78
C ALA A 262 2.00 22.19 -12.85
N ARG A 263 1.73 23.25 -13.60
CA ARG A 263 0.63 23.29 -14.58
C ARG A 263 0.82 22.35 -15.76
N LYS A 264 2.05 22.01 -16.14
CA LYS A 264 2.34 21.11 -17.26
C LYS A 264 1.81 19.69 -17.08
N ILE A 265 1.59 19.24 -15.82
CA ILE A 265 1.01 17.92 -15.53
C ILE A 265 -0.51 17.96 -15.28
N ALA A 266 -1.16 19.12 -15.45
CA ALA A 266 -2.60 19.34 -15.38
C ALA A 266 -3.19 19.49 -16.81
N GLY A 267 -4.50 19.72 -16.91
CA GLY A 267 -5.16 20.02 -18.19
C GLY A 267 -5.67 18.77 -18.95
N PHE A 268 -5.59 17.59 -18.35
CA PHE A 268 -6.09 16.36 -18.98
C PHE A 268 -7.61 16.14 -18.78
N ASP A 269 -8.23 16.75 -17.75
CA ASP A 269 -9.68 16.74 -17.51
C ASP A 269 -10.12 18.02 -16.80
N ALA A 270 -10.99 18.80 -17.46
CA ALA A 270 -11.46 20.08 -16.95
C ALA A 270 -12.18 19.99 -15.59
N ARG A 271 -12.79 18.85 -15.25
CA ARG A 271 -13.46 18.64 -13.95
C ARG A 271 -12.42 18.48 -12.84
N VAL A 272 -11.31 17.79 -13.13
CA VAL A 272 -10.18 17.63 -12.20
C VAL A 272 -9.49 18.98 -12.00
N ASP A 273 -9.28 19.74 -13.09
CA ASP A 273 -8.70 21.08 -13.02
C ASP A 273 -9.56 22.06 -12.19
N ALA A 274 -10.87 21.97 -12.29
CA ALA A 274 -11.79 22.76 -11.47
C ALA A 274 -11.62 22.45 -9.96
N LEU A 275 -11.60 21.17 -9.58
CA LEU A 275 -11.37 20.75 -8.19
C LEU A 275 -10.00 21.19 -7.68
N MET A 276 -8.97 21.11 -8.51
CA MET A 276 -7.62 21.59 -8.16
C MET A 276 -7.62 23.11 -7.94
N ASN A 277 -8.27 23.87 -8.81
CA ASN A 277 -8.37 25.32 -8.66
C ASN A 277 -9.13 25.73 -7.39
N ASP A 278 -10.21 25.02 -7.03
CA ASP A 278 -10.94 25.24 -5.77
C ASP A 278 -10.04 24.94 -4.56
N ALA A 279 -9.26 23.85 -4.59
CA ALA A 279 -8.30 23.52 -3.54
C ALA A 279 -7.22 24.61 -3.39
N LEU A 280 -6.67 25.10 -4.52
CA LEU A 280 -5.69 26.20 -4.52
C LEU A 280 -6.27 27.51 -3.97
N ALA A 281 -7.52 27.82 -4.30
CA ALA A 281 -8.23 28.97 -3.76
C ALA A 281 -8.38 28.86 -2.23
N GLU A 282 -8.74 27.66 -1.73
CA GLU A 282 -8.83 27.40 -0.28
C GLU A 282 -7.47 27.53 0.42
N MET A 283 -6.40 26.99 -0.17
CA MET A 283 -5.04 27.14 0.36
C MET A 283 -4.64 28.62 0.48
N LYS A 284 -4.90 29.43 -0.57
CA LYS A 284 -4.69 30.90 -0.54
C LYS A 284 -5.48 31.56 0.59
N ARG A 285 -6.77 31.18 0.72
CA ARG A 285 -7.65 31.73 1.78
C ARG A 285 -7.14 31.39 3.18
N ARG A 286 -6.42 30.27 3.34
CA ARG A 286 -5.77 29.85 4.60
C ARG A 286 -4.35 30.41 4.77
N GLY A 287 -3.94 31.37 3.95
CA GLY A 287 -2.68 32.07 4.10
C GLY A 287 -1.49 31.49 3.34
N ALA A 288 -1.68 30.50 2.46
CA ALA A 288 -0.61 30.00 1.64
C ALA A 288 -0.24 31.00 0.52
N VAL A 289 1.05 31.09 0.21
CA VAL A 289 1.61 31.80 -0.95
C VAL A 289 1.69 30.81 -2.12
N VAL A 290 0.74 30.90 -3.04
CA VAL A 290 0.70 30.02 -4.21
C VAL A 290 1.50 30.64 -5.37
N VAL A 291 2.51 29.91 -5.84
CA VAL A 291 3.34 30.22 -7.01
C VAL A 291 2.81 29.40 -8.20
N ASP A 292 2.20 30.07 -9.17
CA ASP A 292 1.46 29.43 -10.26
C ASP A 292 1.73 30.16 -11.59
N PRO A 293 2.41 29.57 -12.58
CA PRO A 293 2.95 28.20 -12.55
C PRO A 293 4.29 28.08 -11.81
N ALA A 294 4.60 26.85 -11.36
CA ALA A 294 5.91 26.43 -10.87
C ALA A 294 6.19 25.04 -11.42
N ASP A 295 6.39 24.98 -12.72
CA ASP A 295 6.54 23.72 -13.45
C ASP A 295 7.86 23.01 -13.11
N ILE A 296 7.80 21.69 -13.03
CA ILE A 296 8.97 20.84 -12.86
C ILE A 296 9.66 20.73 -14.23
N PRO A 297 10.97 21.04 -14.32
CA PRO A 297 11.70 20.89 -15.57
C PRO A 297 11.83 19.41 -15.95
N HIS A 298 11.88 19.13 -17.25
CA HIS A 298 12.14 17.81 -17.83
C HIS A 298 11.08 16.71 -17.53
N VAL A 299 9.85 17.08 -17.09
CA VAL A 299 8.77 16.10 -16.91
C VAL A 299 8.50 15.38 -18.23
N GLY A 300 8.54 14.04 -18.20
CA GLY A 300 8.32 13.16 -19.36
C GLY A 300 9.53 12.91 -20.25
N GLU A 301 10.68 13.57 -19.97
CA GLU A 301 11.91 13.36 -20.76
C GLU A 301 12.72 12.14 -20.32
N TYR A 302 12.44 11.57 -19.15
CA TYR A 302 13.19 10.46 -18.56
C TYR A 302 12.40 9.15 -18.44
N ASP A 303 11.16 9.12 -18.93
CA ASP A 303 10.26 7.96 -18.75
C ASP A 303 10.84 6.67 -19.34
N ASP A 304 11.43 6.73 -20.56
CA ASP A 304 12.06 5.57 -21.19
C ASP A 304 13.30 5.08 -20.43
N THR A 305 14.11 5.99 -19.91
CA THR A 305 15.32 5.64 -19.14
C THR A 305 14.95 5.13 -17.76
N GLU A 306 13.87 5.64 -17.15
CA GLU A 306 13.33 5.11 -15.91
C GLU A 306 12.87 3.67 -16.11
N LEU A 307 12.06 3.39 -17.14
CA LEU A 307 11.60 2.03 -17.44
C LEU A 307 12.76 1.06 -17.62
N GLU A 308 13.84 1.49 -18.31
CA GLU A 308 15.04 0.65 -18.49
C GLU A 308 15.66 0.28 -17.14
N VAL A 309 15.83 1.23 -16.23
CA VAL A 309 16.34 0.99 -14.86
C VAL A 309 15.44 0.00 -14.12
N LEU A 310 14.10 0.22 -14.17
CA LEU A 310 13.14 -0.68 -13.51
C LEU A 310 13.27 -2.13 -14.02
N LEU A 311 13.43 -2.35 -15.32
CA LEU A 311 13.56 -3.69 -15.90
C LEU A 311 14.86 -4.40 -15.49
N TYR A 312 15.99 -3.68 -15.44
CA TYR A 312 17.26 -4.24 -14.97
C TYR A 312 17.19 -4.60 -13.48
N GLU A 313 16.67 -3.70 -12.66
CA GLU A 313 16.56 -3.90 -11.22
C GLU A 313 15.54 -4.99 -10.87
N LEU A 314 14.42 -5.07 -11.60
CA LEU A 314 13.43 -6.15 -11.46
C LEU A 314 14.08 -7.52 -11.63
N LYS A 315 14.87 -7.69 -12.71
CA LYS A 315 15.49 -8.99 -13.01
C LYS A 315 16.39 -9.47 -11.87
N ALA A 316 17.20 -8.58 -11.33
CA ALA A 316 18.14 -8.89 -10.24
C ALA A 316 17.39 -9.01 -8.89
N GLY A 317 16.53 -8.06 -8.58
CA GLY A 317 15.78 -7.97 -7.32
C GLY A 317 14.81 -9.13 -7.14
N LEU A 318 14.08 -9.50 -8.20
CA LEU A 318 13.14 -10.63 -8.15
C LEU A 318 13.87 -11.95 -7.89
N ALA A 319 14.98 -12.20 -8.55
CA ALA A 319 15.78 -13.41 -8.31
C ALA A 319 16.30 -13.47 -6.86
N ALA A 320 16.79 -12.34 -6.33
CA ALA A 320 17.23 -12.25 -4.94
C ALA A 320 16.07 -12.49 -3.95
N TYR A 321 14.90 -11.89 -4.20
CA TYR A 321 13.71 -12.14 -3.39
C TYR A 321 13.28 -13.62 -3.43
N LEU A 322 13.19 -14.21 -4.62
CA LEU A 322 12.80 -15.61 -4.80
C LEU A 322 13.75 -16.60 -4.14
N ALA A 323 15.03 -16.25 -3.99
CA ALA A 323 15.99 -17.03 -3.22
C ALA A 323 15.63 -17.14 -1.72
N THR A 324 14.90 -16.17 -1.18
CA THR A 324 14.37 -16.20 0.21
C THR A 324 13.10 -17.05 0.37
N ARG A 325 12.55 -17.57 -0.74
CA ARG A 325 11.27 -18.30 -0.81
C ARG A 325 11.49 -19.78 -1.19
N PRO A 326 11.98 -20.64 -0.28
CA PRO A 326 12.38 -22.02 -0.63
C PRO A 326 11.24 -22.87 -1.22
N GLY A 327 9.98 -22.57 -0.85
CA GLY A 327 8.79 -23.25 -1.38
C GLY A 327 8.31 -22.75 -2.75
N ALA A 328 8.84 -21.64 -3.30
CA ALA A 328 8.40 -21.12 -4.57
C ALA A 328 8.78 -22.04 -5.74
N ARG A 329 7.86 -22.17 -6.70
CA ARG A 329 8.06 -23.00 -7.93
C ARG A 329 8.96 -22.30 -8.95
N VAL A 330 9.06 -20.98 -8.89
CA VAL A 330 9.84 -20.11 -9.76
C VAL A 330 11.03 -19.54 -9.00
N ARG A 331 12.17 -19.34 -9.69
CA ARG A 331 13.42 -18.86 -9.08
C ARG A 331 13.94 -17.59 -9.74
N THR A 332 13.51 -17.33 -10.97
CA THR A 332 13.97 -16.22 -11.80
C THR A 332 12.82 -15.56 -12.52
N LEU A 333 13.04 -14.38 -13.08
CA LEU A 333 12.08 -13.72 -13.97
C LEU A 333 11.77 -14.60 -15.20
N ALA A 334 12.76 -15.33 -15.73
CA ALA A 334 12.53 -16.26 -16.85
C ALA A 334 11.56 -17.38 -16.49
N ASP A 335 11.64 -17.91 -15.27
CA ASP A 335 10.70 -18.93 -14.80
C ASP A 335 9.27 -18.36 -14.65
N VAL A 336 9.14 -17.11 -14.20
CA VAL A 336 7.83 -16.43 -14.12
C VAL A 336 7.25 -16.24 -15.51
N ILE A 337 8.05 -15.81 -16.50
CA ILE A 337 7.62 -15.68 -17.89
C ILE A 337 7.14 -17.03 -18.43
N ALA A 338 7.92 -18.08 -18.24
CA ALA A 338 7.57 -19.43 -18.68
C ALA A 338 6.29 -19.94 -17.99
N PHE A 339 6.12 -19.65 -16.70
CA PHE A 339 4.90 -19.98 -15.96
C PHE A 339 3.68 -19.27 -16.54
N ASN A 340 3.79 -17.96 -16.81
CA ASN A 340 2.71 -17.17 -17.38
C ASN A 340 2.30 -17.70 -18.78
N GLU A 341 3.28 -18.02 -19.63
CA GLU A 341 3.02 -18.60 -20.95
C GLU A 341 2.31 -19.98 -20.86
N ALA A 342 2.74 -20.82 -19.93
CA ALA A 342 2.09 -22.12 -19.71
C ALA A 342 0.67 -22.02 -19.13
N ASN A 343 0.32 -20.90 -18.50
CA ASN A 343 -0.96 -20.65 -17.85
C ASN A 343 -1.72 -19.46 -18.45
N ARG A 344 -1.52 -19.18 -19.75
CA ARG A 344 -2.02 -17.97 -20.45
C ARG A 344 -3.49 -17.64 -20.19
N GLU A 345 -4.36 -18.63 -20.19
CA GLU A 345 -5.80 -18.42 -19.99
C GLU A 345 -6.13 -17.77 -18.65
N ARG A 346 -5.32 -18.04 -17.62
CA ARG A 346 -5.51 -17.53 -16.25
C ARG A 346 -4.63 -16.33 -15.94
N GLU A 347 -3.38 -16.36 -16.42
CA GLU A 347 -2.37 -15.35 -16.12
C GLU A 347 -2.34 -14.19 -17.13
N MET A 348 -2.85 -14.38 -18.35
CA MET A 348 -2.68 -13.42 -19.44
C MET A 348 -4.00 -13.08 -20.19
N PRO A 349 -5.18 -12.93 -19.51
CA PRO A 349 -6.42 -12.63 -20.21
C PRO A 349 -6.46 -11.23 -20.84
N TYR A 350 -5.53 -10.34 -20.44
CA TYR A 350 -5.43 -8.95 -20.91
C TYR A 350 -4.08 -8.60 -21.52
N PHE A 351 -3.16 -9.55 -21.65
CA PHE A 351 -1.78 -9.30 -22.09
C PHE A 351 -1.36 -10.24 -23.22
#